data_86129098ceac0a4c49243d5803b70de4
#
_entry.id   86129098ceac0a4c49243d5803b70de4
#
_cell.length_a   1.000
_cell.length_b   1.000
_cell.length_c   1.000
_cell.angle_alpha   90.00
_cell.angle_beta   90.00
_cell.angle_gamma   90.00
#
_symmetry.space_group_name_H-M   'P 1'
#
loop_
_entity.id
_entity.type
_entity.pdbx_description
1 polymer ?
#
loop_
_entity_poly.entity_id
_entity_poly.type
_entity_poly.pdbx_seq_one_letter_code
_entity_poly.pdbx_strand_id
1 'polypeptide(L)'
;MNFIKANSIKNIHKLSIAPMMDCTDKHFRMIMRKISSEALLYTEMIVAQSLFHTDKKEKFLDFNYEEHPISIQFGGDDPKILKEAAQMAQDWGYDEINFNAVSYTHLTLPTIYSV
;
A
#
# COMPACT_ATOMS: atom_id res chain seq x y z
N MET A 1 6.92 18.15 -2.96
CA MET A 1 6.20 17.20 -3.49
C MET A 1 5.81 17.51 -4.84
N ASN A 2 5.90 16.55 -5.61
CA ASN A 2 5.56 16.74 -6.82
C ASN A 2 4.25 16.63 -7.03
N PHE A 3 3.63 17.42 -7.68
CA PHE A 3 2.38 17.25 -8.01
C PHE A 3 2.28 16.38 -9.04
N ILE A 4 1.83 15.25 -8.82
CA ILE A 4 1.50 14.39 -9.81
C ILE A 4 0.36 14.96 -10.43
N LYS A 5 0.39 15.22 -11.69
CA LYS A 5 -0.68 15.78 -12.29
C LYS A 5 -1.85 14.91 -12.22
N ALA A 6 -2.97 15.46 -12.19
CA ALA A 6 -4.23 14.72 -12.11
C ALA A 6 -4.36 13.70 -13.22
N ASN A 7 -3.84 14.02 -14.37
CA ASN A 7 -3.93 13.06 -15.48
C ASN A 7 -3.08 11.83 -15.23
N SER A 8 -1.95 12.00 -14.58
CA SER A 8 -1.08 10.87 -14.28
C SER A 8 -1.75 9.98 -13.27
N ILE A 9 -2.40 10.56 -12.28
CA ILE A 9 -3.09 9.77 -11.27
C ILE A 9 -4.19 8.94 -11.91
N LYS A 10 -4.93 9.52 -12.82
CA LYS A 10 -6.01 8.76 -13.46
C LYS A 10 -5.44 7.60 -14.25
N ASN A 11 -4.29 7.80 -14.86
CA ASN A 11 -3.73 6.75 -15.68
C ASN A 11 -3.20 5.57 -14.89
N ILE A 12 -2.69 5.79 -13.72
CA ILE A 12 -2.11 4.70 -12.95
C ILE A 12 -3.17 3.70 -12.48
N HIS A 13 -4.43 4.08 -12.52
CA HIS A 13 -5.48 3.17 -12.08
C HIS A 13 -6.11 2.36 -13.20
N LYS A 14 -5.56 2.43 -14.42
CA LYS A 14 -6.13 1.65 -15.51
C LYS A 14 -5.95 0.16 -15.30
N LEU A 15 -4.86 -0.24 -14.71
CA LEU A 15 -4.60 -1.63 -14.42
C LEU A 15 -3.88 -1.70 -13.08
N SER A 16 -4.42 -2.45 -12.17
CA SER A 16 -3.84 -2.57 -10.84
C SER A 16 -3.69 -4.02 -10.45
N ILE A 17 -2.65 -4.31 -9.70
CA ILE A 17 -2.49 -5.64 -9.10
C ILE A 17 -2.91 -5.51 -7.65
N ALA A 18 -4.01 -6.16 -7.32
CA ALA A 18 -4.62 -6.01 -6.00
C ALA A 18 -3.70 -6.45 -4.87
N PRO A 19 -3.82 -5.83 -3.71
CA PRO A 19 -3.04 -6.27 -2.55
C PRO A 19 -3.50 -7.65 -2.11
N MET A 20 -2.58 -8.56 -1.90
CA MET A 20 -2.91 -9.92 -1.50
C MET A 20 -1.90 -10.40 -0.47
N MET A 21 -2.40 -10.76 0.71
CA MET A 21 -1.54 -11.23 1.80
C MET A 21 -0.77 -12.47 1.37
N ASP A 22 0.49 -12.49 1.78
CA ASP A 22 1.39 -13.58 1.47
C ASP A 22 1.64 -13.75 -0.03
N CYS A 23 1.29 -12.75 -0.81
CA CYS A 23 1.46 -12.83 -2.24
C CYS A 23 2.15 -11.60 -2.79
N THR A 24 1.64 -10.41 -2.53
CA THR A 24 2.16 -9.21 -3.18
C THR A 24 3.35 -8.62 -2.43
N ASP A 25 4.34 -9.46 -2.19
CA ASP A 25 5.57 -9.02 -1.57
C ASP A 25 6.47 -8.37 -2.62
N LYS A 26 7.63 -7.93 -2.19
CA LYS A 26 8.55 -7.21 -3.03
C LYS A 26 8.97 -8.03 -4.24
N HIS A 27 9.16 -9.32 -4.06
CA HIS A 27 9.60 -10.18 -5.15
C HIS A 27 8.50 -10.37 -6.20
N PHE A 28 7.28 -10.58 -5.73
CA PHE A 28 6.15 -10.74 -6.63
C PHE A 28 5.94 -9.44 -7.41
N ARG A 29 6.02 -8.31 -6.71
CA ARG A 29 5.80 -7.01 -7.37
C ARG A 29 6.85 -6.75 -8.45
N MET A 30 8.10 -7.18 -8.23
CA MET A 30 9.12 -7.01 -9.25
C MET A 30 8.84 -7.86 -10.48
N ILE A 31 8.35 -9.08 -10.27
CA ILE A 31 7.96 -9.94 -11.38
C ILE A 31 6.82 -9.28 -12.17
N MET A 32 5.82 -8.79 -11.46
CA MET A 32 4.68 -8.16 -12.12
C MET A 32 5.11 -6.90 -12.89
N ARG A 33 6.06 -6.17 -12.34
CA ARG A 33 6.56 -4.97 -13.03
C ARG A 33 7.29 -5.33 -14.33
N LYS A 34 7.94 -6.48 -14.36
CA LYS A 34 8.58 -6.91 -15.57
C LYS A 34 7.56 -7.31 -16.63
N ILE A 35 6.39 -7.73 -16.20
CA ILE A 35 5.33 -8.10 -17.12
C ILE A 35 4.60 -6.84 -17.62
N SER A 36 4.39 -5.86 -16.74
CA SER A 36 3.69 -4.65 -17.11
C SER A 36 4.38 -3.44 -16.52
N SER A 37 4.83 -2.54 -17.36
CA SER A 37 5.50 -1.34 -16.91
C SER A 37 4.53 -0.32 -16.36
N GLU A 38 3.25 -0.49 -16.61
CA GLU A 38 2.28 0.53 -16.26
C GLU A 38 1.30 0.17 -15.17
N ALA A 39 1.24 -1.07 -14.77
CA ALA A 39 0.29 -1.49 -13.76
C ALA A 39 0.60 -0.83 -12.41
N LEU A 40 -0.41 -0.41 -11.69
CA LEU A 40 -0.23 0.05 -10.32
C LEU A 40 -0.08 -1.16 -9.42
N LEU A 41 1.02 -1.23 -8.69
CA LEU A 41 1.26 -2.35 -7.80
C LEU A 41 0.90 -1.97 -6.37
N TYR A 42 0.30 -2.90 -5.63
CA TYR A 42 -0.03 -2.67 -4.24
C TYR A 42 0.82 -3.56 -3.36
N THR A 43 1.22 -3.06 -2.21
CA THR A 43 1.89 -3.90 -1.22
C THR A 43 0.84 -4.79 -0.55
N GLU A 44 1.32 -5.78 0.18
CA GLU A 44 0.44 -6.48 1.08
C GLU A 44 -0.05 -5.51 2.13
N MET A 45 -1.15 -5.82 2.81
CA MET A 45 -1.67 -4.95 3.85
C MET A 45 -0.71 -4.95 5.04
N ILE A 46 -0.35 -3.77 5.49
CA ILE A 46 0.50 -3.59 6.64
C ILE A 46 -0.36 -3.02 7.76
N VAL A 47 -0.37 -3.67 8.90
CA VAL A 47 -1.10 -3.15 10.04
C VAL A 47 -0.35 -1.90 10.51
N ALA A 48 -1.00 -0.77 10.44
CA ALA A 48 -0.34 0.51 10.70
C ALA A 48 0.33 0.57 12.06
N GLN A 49 -0.31 -0.01 13.06
CA GLN A 49 0.27 -0.01 14.38
C GLN A 49 1.60 -0.73 14.44
N SER A 50 1.83 -1.69 13.58
CA SER A 50 3.06 -2.46 13.60
C SER A 50 4.28 -1.59 13.32
N LEU A 51 4.09 -0.50 12.61
CA LEU A 51 5.20 0.39 12.28
C LEU A 51 5.73 1.10 13.52
N PHE A 52 4.92 1.19 14.56
CA PHE A 52 5.31 1.92 15.75
C PHE A 52 5.84 1.00 16.84
N HIS A 53 5.85 -0.31 16.57
CA HIS A 53 6.32 -1.28 17.52
C HIS A 53 7.55 -2.03 17.01
N THR A 54 8.16 -1.57 15.93
CA THR A 54 9.31 -2.23 15.39
C THR A 54 10.44 -1.26 15.16
N ASP A 55 11.67 -1.74 15.29
CA ASP A 55 12.81 -0.91 14.99
C ASP A 55 13.20 -1.09 13.55
N LYS A 56 12.59 -2.03 12.86
CA LYS A 56 12.97 -2.32 11.48
C LYS A 56 11.85 -1.97 10.53
N LYS A 57 11.53 -0.69 10.46
CA LYS A 57 10.45 -0.22 9.61
C LYS A 57 10.70 -0.52 8.14
N GLU A 58 11.95 -0.60 7.75
CA GLU A 58 12.28 -0.86 6.38
C GLU A 58 11.78 -2.23 5.90
N LYS A 59 11.54 -3.16 6.79
CA LYS A 59 11.00 -4.42 6.38
C LYS A 59 9.61 -4.27 5.79
N PHE A 60 8.88 -3.27 6.25
CA PHE A 60 7.53 -3.04 5.78
C PHE A 60 7.49 -1.98 4.68
N LEU A 61 8.41 -1.04 4.69
CA LEU A 61 8.30 0.13 3.84
C LEU A 61 9.20 0.13 2.62
N ASP A 62 10.18 -0.77 2.57
CA ASP A 62 11.14 -0.76 1.49
C ASP A 62 10.56 -1.30 0.19
N PHE A 63 10.99 -0.75 -0.90
CA PHE A 63 10.61 -1.22 -2.23
C PHE A 63 11.67 -0.79 -3.23
N ASN A 64 11.69 -1.41 -4.39
CA ASN A 64 12.65 -1.05 -5.43
C ASN A 64 12.09 0.08 -6.27
N TYR A 65 12.95 0.93 -6.77
CA TYR A 65 12.51 2.06 -7.58
C TYR A 65 11.64 1.61 -8.76
N GLU A 66 11.96 0.48 -9.34
CA GLU A 66 11.22 -0.04 -10.49
C GLU A 66 9.79 -0.41 -10.16
N GLU A 67 9.47 -0.52 -8.89
CA GLU A 67 8.10 -0.87 -8.50
C GLU A 67 7.13 0.28 -8.69
N HIS A 68 7.63 1.49 -8.93
CA HIS A 68 6.72 2.60 -9.21
C HIS A 68 5.92 2.37 -10.50
N PRO A 69 4.65 2.73 -10.58
CA PRO A 69 3.86 3.33 -9.53
C PRO A 69 3.41 2.27 -8.51
N ILE A 70 3.52 2.61 -7.26
CA ILE A 70 3.24 1.66 -6.19
C ILE A 70 2.39 2.30 -5.10
N SER A 71 1.43 1.54 -4.61
CA SER A 71 0.56 1.97 -3.54
C SER A 71 0.83 1.11 -2.31
N ILE A 72 0.92 1.71 -1.15
CA ILE A 72 1.05 0.95 0.07
C ILE A 72 -0.32 0.83 0.71
N GLN A 73 -0.67 -0.34 1.21
CA GLN A 73 -1.95 -0.53 1.88
C GLN A 73 -1.75 -0.67 3.38
N PHE A 74 -2.45 0.17 4.14
CA PHE A 74 -2.41 0.08 5.59
C PHE A 74 -3.77 -0.40 6.10
N GLY A 75 -3.72 -1.24 7.11
CA GLY A 75 -4.93 -1.65 7.83
C GLY A 75 -4.93 -1.02 9.20
N GLY A 76 -6.06 -0.61 9.66
CA GLY A 76 -6.21 -0.04 10.99
C GLY A 76 -7.46 0.80 11.11
N ASP A 77 -7.75 1.22 12.33
CA ASP A 77 -8.96 2.02 12.57
C ASP A 77 -8.68 3.28 13.39
N ASP A 78 -7.45 3.52 13.80
CA ASP A 78 -7.13 4.71 14.58
C ASP A 78 -6.64 5.81 13.65
N PRO A 79 -7.38 6.89 13.52
CA PRO A 79 -7.01 7.95 12.58
C PRO A 79 -5.64 8.56 12.84
N LYS A 80 -5.23 8.63 14.10
CA LYS A 80 -3.93 9.23 14.40
C LYS A 80 -2.81 8.35 13.91
N ILE A 81 -2.93 7.07 14.14
CA ILE A 81 -1.91 6.11 13.73
C ILE A 81 -1.87 6.03 12.21
N LEU A 82 -3.04 6.03 11.57
CA LEU A 82 -3.10 6.00 10.12
C LEU A 82 -2.48 7.26 9.51
N LYS A 83 -2.66 8.39 10.14
CA LYS A 83 -2.08 9.63 9.66
C LYS A 83 -0.56 9.57 9.74
N GLU A 84 -0.03 9.06 10.83
CA GLU A 84 1.42 8.96 10.98
C GLU A 84 2.01 7.93 10.02
N ALA A 85 1.31 6.83 9.82
CA ALA A 85 1.73 5.83 8.87
C ALA A 85 1.75 6.41 7.45
N ALA A 86 0.75 7.19 7.13
CA ALA A 86 0.67 7.84 5.82
C ALA A 86 1.85 8.80 5.63
N GLN A 87 2.21 9.51 6.66
CA GLN A 87 3.33 10.44 6.58
C GLN A 87 4.64 9.66 6.34
N MET A 88 4.81 8.54 7.00
CA MET A 88 5.98 7.71 6.78
C MET A 88 6.03 7.21 5.34
N ALA A 89 4.90 6.76 4.83
CA ALA A 89 4.82 6.25 3.46
C ALA A 89 5.15 7.35 2.46
N GLN A 90 4.69 8.54 2.72
CA GLN A 90 4.99 9.66 1.86
C GLN A 90 6.50 9.95 1.86
N ASP A 91 7.11 9.90 3.02
CA ASP A 91 8.55 10.14 3.15
C ASP A 91 9.36 9.06 2.45
N TRP A 92 8.85 7.85 2.37
CA TRP A 92 9.51 6.76 1.69
C TRP A 92 9.30 6.80 0.18
N GLY A 93 8.40 7.63 -0.30
CA GLY A 93 8.24 7.84 -1.73
C GLY A 93 7.15 7.04 -2.42
N TYR A 94 6.18 6.54 -1.67
CA TYR A 94 5.07 5.83 -2.28
C TYR A 94 4.21 6.77 -3.11
N ASP A 95 3.67 6.27 -4.21
CA ASP A 95 2.83 7.08 -5.08
C ASP A 95 1.41 7.20 -4.58
N GLU A 96 0.96 6.22 -3.82
CA GLU A 96 -0.42 6.22 -3.34
C GLU A 96 -0.49 5.51 -2.00
N ILE A 97 -1.43 5.88 -1.18
CA ILE A 97 -1.67 5.23 0.09
C ILE A 97 -3.11 4.77 0.09
N ASN A 98 -3.30 3.51 0.42
CA ASN A 98 -4.62 2.90 0.43
C ASN A 98 -4.94 2.45 1.85
N PHE A 99 -6.14 2.73 2.34
CA PHE A 99 -6.51 2.31 3.67
C PHE A 99 -7.56 1.21 3.63
N ASN A 100 -7.32 0.19 4.41
CA ASN A 100 -8.27 -0.89 4.57
C ASN A 100 -8.73 -0.91 6.01
N ALA A 101 -9.82 -0.26 6.30
CA ALA A 101 -10.29 -0.08 7.66
C ALA A 101 -11.22 -1.17 8.11
N VAL A 102 -11.72 -1.92 7.19
CA VAL A 102 -12.71 -2.87 7.53
C VAL A 102 -12.24 -4.13 8.07
N SER A 103 -11.21 -4.65 7.52
CA SER A 103 -10.87 -5.97 7.78
C SER A 103 -10.38 -6.22 9.13
N TYR A 104 -10.42 -5.29 10.08
CA TYR A 104 -9.79 -5.53 11.16
C TYR A 104 -10.52 -5.45 12.31
N THR A 105 -11.63 -4.96 12.20
CA THR A 105 -12.24 -4.73 13.38
C THR A 105 -12.97 -5.86 13.75
N HIS A 106 -13.49 -6.50 13.18
CA HIS A 106 -14.15 -7.56 13.69
C HIS A 106 -14.61 -8.41 12.92
N LEU A 107 -14.22 -8.83 12.90
CA LEU A 107 -14.35 -9.83 12.52
C LEU A 107 -15.46 -10.47 12.34
N THR A 108 -16.18 -10.26 12.59
CA THR A 108 -17.22 -11.06 12.53
C THR A 108 -17.84 -10.74 11.31
N LEU A 109 -18.18 -10.76 10.83
CA LEU A 109 -18.89 -10.62 9.86
C LEU A 109 -18.66 -10.01 8.88
N PRO A 110 -18.98 -9.94 8.75
CA PRO A 110 -19.19 -9.62 7.72
C PRO A 110 -18.38 -9.01 6.99
N THR A 111 -17.88 -8.88 7.37
CA THR A 111 -16.92 -8.59 6.87
C THR A 111 -16.92 -8.51 5.59
N ILE A 112 -17.42 -8.83 5.41
CA ILE A 112 -17.50 -9.05 4.27
C ILE A 112 -17.59 -8.00 3.45
N TYR A 113 -17.91 -7.28 3.67
CA TYR A 113 -18.11 -6.46 2.82
C TYR A 113 -17.23 -5.54 2.79
N SER A 114 -16.79 -5.62 2.97
CA SER A 114 -16.03 -4.95 2.90
C SER A 114 -15.82 -4.13 2.05
N VAL A 115 -16.01 -3.80 1.78
CA VAL A 115 -15.75 -3.21 0.99
C VAL A 115 -15.43 -2.66 0.79
#